data_e8c39177ffe59f144ebcc5914c33c2ba
#
_entry.id   e8c39177ffe59f144ebcc5914c33c2ba
#
_cell.length_a   1.000
_cell.length_b   1.000
_cell.length_c   1.000
_cell.angle_alpha   90.00
_cell.angle_beta   90.00
_cell.angle_gamma   90.00
#
_symmetry.space_group_name_H-M   'P 1'
#
loop_
_entity.id
_entity.type
_entity.pdbx_description
1 polymer ?
#
loop_
_entity_poly.entity_id
_entity_poly.type
_entity_poly.pdbx_seq_one_letter_code
_entity_poly.pdbx_strand_id
1 'polypeptide(L)'
;MFEGSKLVAVGRALADGTDCSYICDVAVLPEYQSEGLGKAIVSKLVELSDGHKKIILYSYPGKENFYKKLGFKRMSTAMAIFDNQDQAVEWGLVSEV
;
A
#
# COMPACT_ATOMS: atom_id res chain seq x y z
N MET A 1 -7.76 0.49 13.39
CA MET A 1 -8.08 -0.76 14.06
C MET A 1 -7.57 -0.77 15.49
N PHE A 2 -8.37 -1.22 16.41
CA PHE A 2 -8.02 -1.20 17.83
C PHE A 2 -8.15 -2.58 18.45
N GLU A 3 -7.33 -2.85 19.45
CA GLU A 3 -7.45 -3.96 20.38
C GLU A 3 -7.68 -3.32 21.75
N GLY A 4 -8.93 -3.37 22.24
CA GLY A 4 -9.30 -2.59 23.43
C GLY A 4 -9.14 -1.09 23.14
N SER A 5 -8.33 -0.40 23.95
CA SER A 5 -8.00 1.01 23.74
C SER A 5 -6.68 1.24 22.98
N LYS A 6 -6.01 0.15 22.56
CA LYS A 6 -4.72 0.24 21.88
C LYS A 6 -4.90 0.27 20.37
N LEU A 7 -4.33 1.27 19.71
CA LEU A 7 -4.31 1.34 18.25
C LEU A 7 -3.27 0.35 17.73
N VAL A 8 -3.71 -0.69 17.00
CA VAL A 8 -2.83 -1.76 16.53
C VAL A 8 -2.56 -1.72 15.04
N ALA A 9 -3.40 -1.05 14.26
CA ALA A 9 -3.22 -0.94 12.82
C ALA A 9 -3.95 0.28 12.26
N VAL A 10 -3.40 0.89 11.20
CA VAL A 10 -4.00 2.02 10.50
C VAL A 10 -3.80 1.87 9.00
N GLY A 11 -4.69 2.51 8.22
CA GLY A 11 -4.53 2.63 6.79
C GLY A 11 -5.11 3.95 6.31
N ARG A 12 -4.58 4.47 5.19
CA ARG A 12 -5.00 5.75 4.63
C ARG A 12 -4.97 5.70 3.11
N ALA A 13 -6.00 6.30 2.49
CA ALA A 13 -6.06 6.47 1.05
C ALA A 13 -6.41 7.92 0.72
N LEU A 14 -5.83 8.42 -0.39
CA LEU A 14 -6.19 9.70 -0.99
C LEU A 14 -6.93 9.42 -2.29
N ALA A 15 -8.09 10.02 -2.47
CA ALA A 15 -8.94 9.72 -3.61
C ALA A 15 -9.51 11.01 -4.19
N ASP A 16 -9.63 11.06 -5.54
CA ASP A 16 -10.22 12.21 -6.23
C ASP A 16 -11.73 12.07 -6.44
N GLY A 17 -12.30 10.94 -6.05
CA GLY A 17 -13.73 10.67 -6.14
C GLY A 17 -14.18 10.04 -7.45
N THR A 18 -13.34 9.96 -8.49
CA THR A 18 -13.73 9.45 -9.81
C THR A 18 -12.69 8.58 -10.50
N ASP A 19 -11.43 8.99 -10.51
CA ASP A 19 -10.41 8.32 -11.31
C ASP A 19 -9.46 7.46 -10.47
N CYS A 20 -8.72 8.08 -9.57
CA CYS A 20 -7.66 7.41 -8.83
C CYS A 20 -7.90 7.44 -7.33
N SER A 21 -7.74 6.30 -6.69
CA SER A 21 -7.59 6.20 -5.24
C SER A 21 -6.18 5.69 -4.96
N TYR A 22 -5.43 6.44 -4.17
CA TYR A 22 -4.06 6.10 -3.83
C TYR A 22 -3.97 5.68 -2.37
N ILE A 23 -3.62 4.42 -2.14
CA ILE A 23 -3.40 3.89 -0.80
C ILE A 23 -2.01 4.31 -0.37
N CYS A 24 -1.94 5.21 0.61
CA CYS A 24 -0.69 5.88 1.01
C CYS A 24 0.01 5.15 2.13
N ASP A 25 -0.72 4.82 3.18
CA ASP A 25 -0.15 4.29 4.40
C ASP A 25 -0.96 3.10 4.88
N VAL A 26 -0.27 2.00 5.14
CA VAL A 26 -0.84 0.87 5.87
C VAL A 26 0.21 0.45 6.89
N ALA A 27 -0.14 0.48 8.15
CA ALA A 27 0.77 0.14 9.24
C ALA A 27 0.08 -0.74 10.27
N VAL A 28 0.77 -1.79 10.69
CA VAL A 28 0.31 -2.72 11.72
C VAL A 28 1.43 -2.86 12.74
N LEU A 29 1.10 -2.78 14.04
CA LEU A 29 2.09 -3.01 15.08
C LEU A 29 2.76 -4.39 14.90
N PRO A 30 4.09 -4.50 15.12
CA PRO A 30 4.80 -5.74 14.86
C PRO A 30 4.19 -6.98 15.51
N GLU A 31 3.70 -6.87 16.74
CA GLU A 31 3.10 -8.00 17.45
C GLU A 31 1.74 -8.44 16.88
N TYR A 32 1.16 -7.68 15.97
CA TYR A 32 -0.13 -7.99 15.33
C TYR A 32 -0.02 -8.29 13.84
N GLN A 33 1.19 -8.27 13.27
CA GLN A 33 1.35 -8.43 11.82
C GLN A 33 0.95 -9.80 11.30
N SER A 34 1.04 -10.83 12.11
CA SER A 34 0.66 -12.18 11.71
C SER A 34 -0.84 -12.48 11.83
N GLU A 35 -1.65 -11.53 12.29
CA GLU A 35 -3.08 -11.73 12.56
C GLU A 35 -4.00 -11.34 11.41
N GLY A 36 -3.44 -11.05 10.23
CA GLY A 36 -4.25 -10.68 9.06
C GLY A 36 -4.79 -9.26 9.07
N LEU A 37 -4.32 -8.39 9.96
CA LEU A 37 -4.81 -7.02 10.06
C LEU A 37 -4.44 -6.19 8.85
N GLY A 38 -3.24 -6.39 8.28
CA GLY A 38 -2.82 -5.71 7.07
C GLY A 38 -3.76 -6.01 5.91
N LYS A 39 -4.12 -7.29 5.74
CA LYS A 39 -5.08 -7.71 4.72
C LYS A 39 -6.45 -7.06 4.95
N ALA A 40 -6.93 -7.04 6.19
CA ALA A 40 -8.22 -6.46 6.54
C ALA A 40 -8.25 -4.96 6.22
N ILE A 41 -7.18 -4.22 6.54
CA ILE A 41 -7.09 -2.79 6.28
C ILE A 41 -7.05 -2.50 4.79
N VAL A 42 -6.20 -3.18 4.02
CA VAL A 42 -6.11 -2.98 2.58
C VAL A 42 -7.44 -3.33 1.92
N SER A 43 -8.07 -4.44 2.31
CA SER A 43 -9.38 -4.83 1.78
C SER A 43 -10.45 -3.78 2.06
N LYS A 44 -10.43 -3.16 3.25
CA LYS A 44 -11.36 -2.09 3.59
C LYS A 44 -11.11 -0.83 2.76
N LEU A 45 -9.85 -0.46 2.53
CA LEU A 45 -9.50 0.68 1.70
C LEU A 45 -9.91 0.47 0.25
N VAL A 46 -9.75 -0.76 -0.27
CA VAL A 46 -10.22 -1.11 -1.61
C VAL A 46 -11.74 -0.99 -1.70
N GLU A 47 -12.46 -1.49 -0.70
CA GLU A 47 -13.92 -1.38 -0.63
C GLU A 47 -14.37 0.09 -0.63
N LEU A 48 -13.71 0.94 0.18
CA LEU A 48 -14.02 2.36 0.25
C LEU A 48 -13.65 3.13 -1.03
N SER A 49 -12.78 2.56 -1.84
CA SER A 49 -12.35 3.13 -3.12
C SER A 49 -13.19 2.65 -4.30
N ASP A 50 -14.23 1.89 -4.05
CA ASP A 50 -15.11 1.38 -5.10
C ASP A 50 -15.68 2.55 -5.93
N GLY A 51 -15.78 2.34 -7.23
CA GLY A 51 -16.23 3.38 -8.17
C GLY A 51 -15.12 4.20 -8.79
N HIS A 52 -13.88 4.10 -8.29
CA HIS A 52 -12.74 4.74 -8.95
C HIS A 52 -12.26 3.86 -10.10
N LYS A 53 -11.73 4.51 -11.16
CA LYS A 53 -11.21 3.78 -12.33
C LYS A 53 -9.98 2.97 -12.00
N LYS A 54 -9.19 3.43 -11.04
CA LYS A 54 -7.99 2.72 -10.61
C LYS A 54 -7.71 2.96 -9.13
N ILE A 55 -7.08 1.96 -8.52
CA ILE A 55 -6.61 2.00 -7.13
C ILE A 55 -5.13 1.66 -7.20
N ILE A 56 -4.26 2.55 -6.74
CA ILE A 56 -2.81 2.35 -6.81
C ILE A 56 -2.18 2.40 -5.43
N LEU A 57 -1.05 1.71 -5.29
CA LEU A 57 -0.21 1.77 -4.11
C LEU A 57 1.24 1.48 -4.49
N TYR A 58 2.15 1.79 -3.59
CA TYR A 58 3.50 1.26 -3.68
C TYR A 58 3.62 0.02 -2.81
N SER A 59 4.41 -0.95 -3.24
CA SER A 59 4.83 -2.02 -2.34
C SER A 59 6.35 -1.96 -2.16
N TYR A 60 6.82 -2.32 -0.96
CA TYR A 60 8.24 -2.58 -0.79
C TYR A 60 8.63 -3.82 -1.56
N PRO A 61 9.89 -3.89 -2.06
CA PRO A 61 10.39 -5.11 -2.70
C PRO A 61 10.18 -6.33 -1.80
N GLY A 62 9.62 -7.39 -2.36
CA GLY A 62 9.30 -8.60 -1.61
C GLY A 62 7.88 -8.67 -1.05
N LYS A 63 7.10 -7.59 -1.14
CA LYS A 63 5.71 -7.56 -0.67
C LYS A 63 4.68 -7.69 -1.80
N GLU A 64 5.11 -7.78 -3.04
CA GLU A 64 4.21 -7.80 -4.20
C GLU A 64 3.21 -8.97 -4.14
N ASN A 65 3.64 -10.12 -3.66
CA ASN A 65 2.75 -11.28 -3.58
C ASN A 65 1.58 -11.07 -2.61
N PHE A 66 1.81 -10.32 -1.54
CA PHE A 66 0.74 -9.97 -0.61
C PHE A 66 -0.36 -9.19 -1.33
N TYR A 67 0.01 -8.18 -2.11
CA TYR A 67 -0.95 -7.35 -2.84
C TYR A 67 -1.57 -8.09 -4.03
N LYS A 68 -0.82 -8.98 -4.70
CA LYS A 68 -1.37 -9.80 -5.78
C LYS A 68 -2.52 -10.68 -5.30
N LYS A 69 -2.43 -11.21 -4.10
CA LYS A 69 -3.50 -12.02 -3.50
C LYS A 69 -4.78 -11.20 -3.26
N LEU A 70 -4.66 -9.89 -3.14
CA LEU A 70 -5.78 -8.97 -2.94
C LEU A 70 -6.32 -8.38 -4.23
N GLY A 71 -5.83 -8.85 -5.38
CA GLY A 71 -6.32 -8.42 -6.70
C GLY A 71 -5.47 -7.34 -7.38
N PHE A 72 -4.40 -6.89 -6.74
CA PHE A 72 -3.51 -5.91 -7.35
C PHE A 72 -2.58 -6.55 -8.38
N LYS A 73 -2.25 -5.79 -9.41
CA LYS A 73 -1.30 -6.19 -10.44
C LYS A 73 -0.13 -5.21 -10.44
N ARG A 74 1.04 -5.69 -10.82
CA ARG A 74 2.24 -4.85 -10.93
C ARG A 74 1.99 -3.77 -11.98
N MET A 75 2.34 -2.53 -11.62
CA MET A 75 2.20 -1.38 -12.50
C MET A 75 3.57 -1.00 -13.07
N SER A 76 3.71 -1.02 -14.40
CA SER A 76 4.99 -0.74 -15.06
C SER A 76 5.20 0.74 -15.40
N THR A 77 4.19 1.56 -15.18
CA THR A 77 4.20 2.97 -15.60
C THR A 77 4.46 3.96 -14.46
N ALA A 78 4.72 3.48 -13.26
CA ALA A 78 5.01 4.36 -12.13
C ALA A 78 6.44 4.90 -12.22
N MET A 79 6.59 6.20 -11.96
CA MET A 79 7.87 6.88 -11.93
C MET A 79 7.98 7.72 -10.67
N ALA A 80 9.18 7.87 -10.14
CA ALA A 80 9.39 8.58 -8.90
C ALA A 80 10.72 9.32 -8.88
N ILE A 81 10.76 10.40 -8.12
CA ILE A 81 12.00 11.10 -7.75
C ILE A 81 12.11 10.99 -6.23
N PHE A 82 13.18 10.39 -5.76
CA PHE A 82 13.47 10.32 -4.33
C PHE A 82 14.53 11.36 -3.98
N ASP A 83 14.51 11.87 -2.77
CA ASP A 83 15.53 12.81 -2.30
C ASP A 83 16.93 12.16 -2.24
N ASN A 84 16.98 10.86 -1.96
CA ASN A 84 18.23 10.07 -2.08
C ASN A 84 18.03 8.99 -3.12
N GLN A 85 18.29 9.33 -4.39
CA GLN A 85 18.09 8.42 -5.52
C GLN A 85 19.02 7.21 -5.48
N ASP A 86 20.28 7.39 -5.05
CA ASP A 86 21.23 6.29 -4.97
C ASP A 86 20.78 5.24 -3.96
N GLN A 87 20.27 5.68 -2.82
CA GLN A 87 19.74 4.78 -1.80
C GLN A 87 18.46 4.07 -2.31
N ALA A 88 17.62 4.79 -3.04
CA ALA A 88 16.40 4.21 -3.60
C ALA A 88 16.72 3.10 -4.61
N VAL A 89 17.75 3.29 -5.44
CA VAL A 89 18.23 2.24 -6.35
C VAL A 89 18.77 1.05 -5.57
N GLU A 90 19.60 1.30 -4.56
CA GLU A 90 20.19 0.26 -3.73
C GLU A 90 19.12 -0.60 -3.05
N TRP A 91 18.04 0.03 -2.59
CA TRP A 91 16.94 -0.67 -1.93
C TRP A 91 15.95 -1.30 -2.90
N GLY A 92 16.16 -1.15 -4.20
CA GLY A 92 15.28 -1.72 -5.22
C GLY A 92 13.96 -0.98 -5.39
N LEU A 93 13.86 0.26 -4.91
CA LEU A 93 12.63 1.07 -5.02
C LEU A 93 12.49 1.70 -6.41
N VAL A 94 13.61 2.02 -7.05
CA VAL A 94 13.66 2.52 -8.42
C VAL A 94 14.74 1.78 -9.20
N SER A 95 14.61 1.81 -10.52
CA SER A 95 15.60 1.23 -11.45
C SER A 95 16.32 2.35 -12.20
N GLU A 96 17.59 2.16 -12.51
CA GLU A 96 18.35 3.08 -13.35
C GLU A 96 17.98 2.97 -14.84
N VAL A 97 17.22 1.94 -15.19
CA VAL A 97 16.86 1.64 -16.58
C VAL A 97 15.38 1.86 -16.80
#